data_09e55ce07e4dcfccc4aaee3961f6e7ad
#
_entry.id   09e55ce07e4dcfccc4aaee3961f6e7ad
#
_cell.length_a   1.000
_cell.length_b   1.000
_cell.length_c   1.000
_cell.angle_alpha   90.00
_cell.angle_beta   90.00
_cell.angle_gamma   90.00
#
_symmetry.space_group_name_H-M   'P 1'
#
loop_
_entity.id
_entity.type
_entity.pdbx_description
1 polymer ?
#
loop_
_entity_poly.entity_id
_entity_poly.type
_entity_poly.pdbx_seq_one_letter_code
_entity_poly.pdbx_strand_id
1 'polypeptide(L)'
;RMSRDALDMQVMRKIVYDTWSVTMDRVDMIHWSHPCQTYSEAHHNNNFHRNGLQPLTDKARHHDSMLAKVATLLEHISAAYPRMSISAENPVGLWAQMAPIVHLSSQPGWRMLPVAHYCANTSTDLGDGAFSKKPTHFLLFGATPTFKLNVCNNDCPHRLDDSSPWHKKGMCCNTGM
;
A
#
# COMPACT_ATOMS: atom_id res chain seq x y z
N ARG A 1 17.36 -1.29 -29.65
CA ARG A 1 16.02 -1.03 -29.06
C ARG A 1 16.14 -1.14 -27.55
N MET A 2 15.80 -0.09 -26.83
CA MET A 2 15.76 -0.09 -25.36
C MET A 2 14.66 -1.04 -24.88
N SER A 3 14.91 -1.80 -23.80
CA SER A 3 13.87 -2.62 -23.22
C SER A 3 12.76 -1.74 -22.64
N ARG A 4 11.54 -2.28 -22.50
CA ARG A 4 10.40 -1.58 -21.90
C ARG A 4 10.74 -1.09 -20.50
N ASP A 5 11.41 -1.91 -19.71
CA ASP A 5 11.80 -1.63 -18.34
C ASP A 5 12.80 -0.46 -18.25
N ALA A 6 13.75 -0.40 -19.19
CA ALA A 6 14.68 0.73 -19.28
C ALA A 6 13.95 2.03 -19.64
N LEU A 7 12.89 1.95 -20.45
CA LEU A 7 12.05 3.10 -20.78
C LEU A 7 11.25 3.58 -19.56
N ASP A 8 10.67 2.67 -18.78
CA ASP A 8 9.91 3.01 -17.57
C ASP A 8 10.81 3.69 -16.52
N MET A 9 12.03 3.21 -16.33
CA MET A 9 13.04 3.85 -15.46
C MET A 9 13.47 5.22 -15.96
N GLN A 10 13.61 5.40 -17.27
CA GLN A 10 13.92 6.72 -17.85
C GLN A 10 12.78 7.71 -17.65
N VAL A 11 11.54 7.28 -17.80
CA VAL A 11 10.35 8.09 -17.54
C VAL A 11 10.30 8.52 -16.07
N MET A 12 10.55 7.60 -15.12
CA MET A 12 10.58 7.93 -13.70
C MET A 12 11.67 8.95 -13.36
N ARG A 13 12.89 8.76 -13.88
CA ARG A 13 13.99 9.73 -13.69
C ARG A 13 13.61 11.12 -14.19
N LYS A 14 12.97 11.17 -15.37
CA LYS A 14 12.50 12.43 -15.96
C LYS A 14 11.41 13.08 -15.10
N ILE A 15 10.42 12.33 -14.63
CA ILE A 15 9.35 12.85 -13.77
C ILE A 15 9.94 13.44 -12.48
N VAL A 16 10.84 12.72 -11.81
CA VAL A 16 11.49 13.20 -10.58
C VAL A 16 12.26 14.47 -10.85
N TYR A 17 13.06 14.51 -11.91
CA TYR A 17 13.84 15.69 -12.28
C TYR A 17 12.96 16.88 -12.64
N ASP A 18 11.95 16.69 -13.50
CA ASP A 18 11.06 17.76 -13.95
C ASP A 18 10.20 18.31 -12.81
N THR A 19 9.84 17.46 -11.82
CA THR A 19 8.98 17.85 -10.70
C THR A 19 9.74 18.54 -9.56
N TRP A 20 10.93 18.01 -9.22
CA TRP A 20 11.67 18.46 -8.03
C TRP A 20 13.09 18.94 -8.30
N SER A 21 13.52 18.96 -9.57
CA SER A 21 14.88 19.33 -9.99
C SER A 21 15.98 18.53 -9.29
N VAL A 22 15.68 17.29 -8.92
CA VAL A 22 16.61 16.34 -8.30
C VAL A 22 16.79 15.10 -9.15
N THR A 23 17.91 14.43 -8.99
CA THR A 23 18.16 13.13 -9.62
C THR A 23 17.73 11.99 -8.70
N MET A 24 17.41 10.83 -9.26
CA MET A 24 16.90 9.67 -8.50
C MET A 24 17.87 9.19 -7.41
N ASP A 25 19.18 9.40 -7.56
CA ASP A 25 20.20 9.08 -6.56
C ASP A 25 20.12 9.97 -5.30
N ARG A 26 19.38 11.09 -5.37
CA ARG A 26 19.11 11.98 -4.25
C ARG A 26 17.73 11.76 -3.62
N VAL A 27 17.00 10.76 -4.08
CA VAL A 27 15.72 10.35 -3.49
C VAL A 27 16.01 9.30 -2.42
N ASP A 28 15.74 9.63 -1.16
CA ASP A 28 15.98 8.73 -0.04
C ASP A 28 14.85 7.73 0.16
N MET A 29 13.62 8.12 -0.19
CA MET A 29 12.44 7.31 0.05
C MET A 29 11.38 7.46 -1.04
N ILE A 30 10.76 6.34 -1.39
CA ILE A 30 9.54 6.29 -2.19
C ILE A 30 8.44 5.65 -1.34
N HIS A 31 7.28 6.30 -1.30
CA HIS A 31 6.06 5.72 -0.76
C HIS A 31 5.03 5.52 -1.86
N TRP A 32 4.43 4.33 -1.89
CA TRP A 32 3.38 3.99 -2.83
C TRP A 32 2.14 3.48 -2.11
N SER A 33 1.01 4.15 -2.33
CA SER A 33 -0.30 3.73 -1.88
C SER A 33 -1.15 3.33 -3.09
N HIS A 34 -1.39 2.03 -3.25
CA HIS A 34 -2.16 1.50 -4.37
C HIS A 34 -3.67 1.71 -4.12
N PRO A 35 -4.49 2.03 -5.16
CA PRO A 35 -5.93 2.11 -5.01
C PRO A 35 -6.52 0.84 -4.38
N CYS A 36 -7.12 0.99 -3.20
CA CYS A 36 -7.57 -0.16 -2.39
C CYS A 36 -8.98 -0.68 -2.76
N GLN A 37 -9.74 0.08 -3.54
CA GLN A 37 -11.18 -0.14 -3.76
C GLN A 37 -11.56 -1.53 -4.29
N THR A 38 -10.67 -2.20 -5.02
CA THR A 38 -10.94 -3.53 -5.55
C THR A 38 -10.23 -4.66 -4.79
N TYR A 39 -9.47 -4.33 -3.73
CA TYR A 39 -8.68 -5.29 -2.95
C TYR A 39 -9.08 -5.38 -1.48
N SER A 40 -9.65 -4.31 -0.91
CA SER A 40 -9.94 -4.25 0.52
C SER A 40 -11.12 -5.14 0.92
N GLU A 41 -11.08 -5.70 2.12
CA GLU A 41 -12.18 -6.50 2.68
C GLU A 41 -13.50 -5.74 2.76
N ALA A 42 -13.46 -4.43 2.94
CA ALA A 42 -14.66 -3.60 2.98
C ALA A 42 -15.52 -3.69 1.70
N HIS A 43 -14.91 -4.06 0.58
CA HIS A 43 -15.58 -4.26 -0.71
C HIS A 43 -15.77 -5.74 -1.07
N HIS A 44 -15.19 -6.67 -0.29
CA HIS A 44 -15.28 -8.11 -0.55
C HIS A 44 -16.68 -8.67 -0.35
N ASN A 45 -17.43 -8.14 0.60
CA ASN A 45 -18.74 -8.65 0.97
C ASN A 45 -19.78 -8.60 -0.17
N ASN A 46 -19.47 -7.91 -1.27
CA ASN A 46 -20.38 -7.79 -2.40
C ASN A 46 -19.93 -8.56 -3.65
N ASN A 47 -18.77 -9.20 -3.67
CA ASN A 47 -18.19 -9.92 -4.84
C ASN A 47 -18.31 -9.16 -6.17
N PHE A 48 -18.52 -7.84 -6.10
CA PHE A 48 -18.87 -7.05 -7.28
C PHE A 48 -17.67 -6.89 -8.22
N HIS A 49 -16.49 -6.62 -7.65
CA HIS A 49 -15.31 -6.36 -8.46
C HIS A 49 -14.49 -7.63 -8.73
N ARG A 50 -14.57 -8.62 -7.82
CA ARG A 50 -13.71 -9.81 -7.86
C ARG A 50 -14.45 -11.07 -7.38
N ASN A 51 -13.99 -12.22 -7.92
CA ASN A 51 -14.23 -13.52 -7.32
C ASN A 51 -12.86 -14.07 -6.85
N GLY A 52 -12.58 -13.96 -5.54
CA GLY A 52 -11.24 -14.18 -5.02
C GLY A 52 -10.23 -13.25 -5.69
N LEU A 53 -9.14 -13.79 -6.24
CA LEU A 53 -8.14 -13.00 -6.95
C LEU A 53 -8.54 -12.64 -8.40
N GLN A 54 -9.57 -13.27 -8.96
CA GLN A 54 -10.01 -13.03 -10.32
C GLN A 54 -10.77 -11.71 -10.47
N PRO A 55 -10.33 -10.78 -11.33
CA PRO A 55 -11.05 -9.54 -11.58
C PRO A 55 -12.28 -9.77 -12.45
N LEU A 56 -13.44 -9.27 -12.01
CA LEU A 56 -14.71 -9.36 -12.73
C LEU A 56 -15.03 -8.07 -13.53
N THR A 57 -14.58 -6.92 -13.04
CA THR A 57 -14.86 -5.63 -13.66
C THR A 57 -13.64 -5.02 -14.36
N ASP A 58 -13.88 -4.10 -15.30
CA ASP A 58 -12.81 -3.34 -15.96
C ASP A 58 -11.97 -2.55 -14.96
N LYS A 59 -12.59 -2.02 -13.91
CA LYS A 59 -11.91 -1.33 -12.82
C LYS A 59 -10.92 -2.26 -12.12
N ALA A 60 -11.33 -3.48 -11.80
CA ALA A 60 -10.42 -4.45 -11.16
C ALA A 60 -9.29 -4.86 -12.11
N ARG A 61 -9.58 -5.10 -13.39
CA ARG A 61 -8.55 -5.37 -14.42
C ARG A 61 -7.56 -4.21 -14.58
N HIS A 62 -8.06 -2.98 -14.55
CA HIS A 62 -7.21 -1.79 -14.62
C HIS A 62 -6.30 -1.68 -13.39
N HIS A 63 -6.83 -1.90 -12.18
CA HIS A 63 -6.04 -1.90 -10.94
C HIS A 63 -4.97 -3.00 -10.95
N ASP A 64 -5.28 -4.19 -11.47
CA ASP A 64 -4.30 -5.29 -11.60
C ASP A 64 -3.19 -4.94 -12.59
N SER A 65 -3.54 -4.33 -13.72
CA SER A 65 -2.54 -3.87 -14.69
C SER A 65 -1.62 -2.79 -14.11
N MET A 66 -2.19 -1.86 -13.34
CA MET A 66 -1.41 -0.84 -12.63
C MET A 66 -0.52 -1.45 -11.57
N LEU A 67 -1.05 -2.38 -10.77
CA LEU A 67 -0.32 -3.11 -9.73
C LEU A 67 0.91 -3.82 -10.32
N ALA A 68 0.72 -4.57 -11.42
CA ALA A 68 1.80 -5.28 -12.08
C ALA A 68 2.90 -4.34 -12.59
N LYS A 69 2.52 -3.24 -13.24
CA LYS A 69 3.48 -2.24 -13.75
C LYS A 69 4.27 -1.56 -12.64
N VAL A 70 3.58 -1.15 -11.56
CA VAL A 70 4.26 -0.48 -10.45
C VAL A 70 5.15 -1.46 -9.69
N ALA A 71 4.71 -2.69 -9.47
CA ALA A 71 5.55 -3.71 -8.83
C ALA A 71 6.85 -3.94 -9.62
N THR A 72 6.76 -4.12 -10.94
CA THR A 72 7.96 -4.22 -11.82
C THR A 72 8.84 -2.97 -11.71
N LEU A 73 8.25 -1.77 -11.71
CA LEU A 73 9.01 -0.53 -11.58
C LEU A 73 9.73 -0.46 -10.22
N LEU A 74 9.07 -0.82 -9.12
CA LEU A 74 9.66 -0.83 -7.78
C LEU A 74 10.81 -1.85 -7.67
N GLU A 75 10.66 -3.01 -8.31
CA GLU A 75 11.74 -4.01 -8.41
C GLU A 75 12.97 -3.43 -9.11
N HIS A 76 12.79 -2.78 -10.26
CA HIS A 76 13.90 -2.13 -10.97
C HIS A 76 14.52 -0.98 -10.18
N ILE A 77 13.71 -0.17 -9.49
CA ILE A 77 14.21 0.91 -8.63
C ILE A 77 15.04 0.32 -7.49
N SER A 78 14.55 -0.71 -6.81
CA SER A 78 15.25 -1.32 -5.70
C SER A 78 16.59 -1.95 -6.11
N ALA A 79 16.66 -2.53 -7.31
CA ALA A 79 17.90 -3.07 -7.87
C ALA A 79 18.88 -1.96 -8.27
N ALA A 80 18.41 -0.87 -8.87
CA ALA A 80 19.24 0.24 -9.32
C ALA A 80 19.70 1.17 -8.18
N TYR A 81 18.92 1.26 -7.10
CA TYR A 81 19.15 2.17 -5.97
C TYR A 81 19.02 1.43 -4.63
N PRO A 82 19.98 0.54 -4.30
CA PRO A 82 19.87 -0.35 -3.13
C PRO A 82 19.91 0.38 -1.77
N ARG A 83 20.27 1.66 -1.76
CA ARG A 83 20.24 2.50 -0.55
C ARG A 83 18.91 3.21 -0.34
N MET A 84 18.05 3.25 -1.36
CA MET A 84 16.74 3.89 -1.29
C MET A 84 15.81 3.06 -0.41
N SER A 85 15.03 3.72 0.42
CA SER A 85 13.94 3.08 1.14
C SER A 85 12.67 3.11 0.31
N ILE A 86 11.96 1.99 0.19
CA ILE A 86 10.67 1.94 -0.50
C ILE A 86 9.64 1.39 0.47
N SER A 87 8.48 2.04 0.53
CA SER A 87 7.32 1.53 1.24
C SER A 87 6.11 1.48 0.32
N ALA A 88 5.38 0.39 0.39
CA ALA A 88 4.08 0.26 -0.27
C ALA A 88 3.03 -0.11 0.78
N GLU A 89 1.83 0.46 0.66
CA GLU A 89 0.75 0.21 1.61
C GLU A 89 -0.56 -0.14 0.91
N ASN A 90 -1.35 -0.99 1.54
CA ASN A 90 -2.75 -1.20 1.18
C ASN A 90 -3.53 -1.72 2.40
N PRO A 91 -4.80 -1.34 2.58
CA PRO A 91 -5.67 -1.98 3.57
C PRO A 91 -5.68 -3.49 3.44
N VAL A 92 -5.91 -4.17 4.56
CA VAL A 92 -6.05 -5.63 4.57
C VAL A 92 -7.12 -6.08 3.59
N GLY A 93 -6.77 -7.13 2.85
CA GLY A 93 -7.58 -7.72 1.80
C GLY A 93 -6.72 -8.52 0.83
N LEU A 94 -7.11 -8.54 -0.43
CA LEU A 94 -6.47 -9.38 -1.46
C LEU A 94 -5.11 -8.85 -1.94
N TRP A 95 -4.82 -7.55 -1.73
CA TRP A 95 -3.61 -6.92 -2.28
C TRP A 95 -2.32 -7.70 -1.94
N ALA A 96 -2.17 -8.12 -0.68
CA ALA A 96 -0.99 -8.87 -0.24
C ALA A 96 -0.88 -10.28 -0.87
N GLN A 97 -1.97 -10.80 -1.43
CA GLN A 97 -2.04 -12.10 -2.08
C GLN A 97 -1.87 -12.01 -3.59
N MET A 98 -1.84 -10.80 -4.16
CA MET A 98 -1.66 -10.61 -5.60
C MET A 98 -0.26 -11.03 -6.04
N ALA A 99 -0.17 -11.76 -7.14
CA ALA A 99 1.09 -12.31 -7.64
C ALA A 99 2.24 -11.28 -7.73
N PRO A 100 2.04 -10.02 -8.18
CA PRO A 100 3.12 -9.03 -8.20
C PRO A 100 3.64 -8.67 -6.80
N ILE A 101 2.77 -8.65 -5.77
CA ILE A 101 3.17 -8.34 -4.39
C ILE A 101 3.86 -9.54 -3.73
N VAL A 102 3.34 -10.75 -3.97
CA VAL A 102 3.99 -11.99 -3.52
C VAL A 102 5.38 -12.11 -4.13
N HIS A 103 5.52 -11.82 -5.43
CA HIS A 103 6.82 -11.80 -6.11
C HIS A 103 7.77 -10.80 -5.46
N LEU A 104 7.38 -9.53 -5.31
CA LEU A 104 8.24 -8.53 -4.65
C LEU A 104 8.63 -8.95 -3.23
N SER A 105 7.68 -9.43 -2.43
CA SER A 105 7.96 -9.81 -1.04
C SER A 105 8.94 -10.99 -0.92
N SER A 106 9.11 -11.78 -1.97
CA SER A 106 10.10 -12.87 -2.05
C SER A 106 11.49 -12.43 -2.50
N GLN A 107 11.65 -11.20 -3.01
CA GLN A 107 12.92 -10.69 -3.48
C GLN A 107 13.84 -10.25 -2.33
N PRO A 108 15.17 -10.34 -2.48
CA PRO A 108 16.12 -9.87 -1.48
C PRO A 108 15.89 -8.40 -1.11
N GLY A 109 15.91 -8.11 0.19
CA GLY A 109 15.73 -6.74 0.71
C GLY A 109 14.27 -6.29 0.86
N TRP A 110 13.33 -7.02 0.28
CA TRP A 110 11.89 -6.80 0.45
C TRP A 110 11.33 -7.62 1.61
N ARG A 111 10.36 -7.04 2.31
CA ARG A 111 9.65 -7.76 3.37
C ARG A 111 8.24 -7.23 3.58
N MET A 112 7.30 -8.13 3.78
CA MET A 112 5.97 -7.80 4.27
C MET A 112 6.02 -7.66 5.79
N LEU A 113 5.53 -6.52 6.31
CA LEU A 113 5.37 -6.34 7.75
C LEU A 113 4.09 -7.03 8.26
N PRO A 114 4.03 -7.37 9.55
CA PRO A 114 2.77 -7.71 10.21
C PRO A 114 1.75 -6.60 9.99
N VAL A 115 0.46 -6.98 9.97
CA VAL A 115 -0.64 -6.01 9.83
C VAL A 115 -0.55 -4.96 10.93
N ALA A 116 -0.60 -3.70 10.54
CA ALA A 116 -0.69 -2.57 11.45
C ALA A 116 -2.10 -1.97 11.45
N HIS A 117 -2.50 -1.38 12.58
CA HIS A 117 -3.78 -0.67 12.67
C HIS A 117 -3.52 0.82 12.87
N TYR A 118 -4.16 1.66 12.07
CA TYR A 118 -3.96 3.12 12.16
C TYR A 118 -4.29 3.65 13.56
N CYS A 119 -5.38 3.20 14.18
CA CYS A 119 -5.76 3.63 15.52
C CYS A 119 -4.70 3.33 16.60
N ALA A 120 -3.86 2.33 16.40
CA ALA A 120 -2.81 1.95 17.35
C ALA A 120 -1.46 2.68 17.11
N ASN A 121 -1.34 3.40 15.98
CA ASN A 121 -0.09 4.01 15.52
C ASN A 121 -0.21 5.53 15.30
N THR A 122 -1.37 6.10 15.53
CA THR A 122 -1.60 7.55 15.41
C THR A 122 -2.09 8.14 16.72
N SER A 123 -1.57 9.29 17.07
CA SER A 123 -2.09 10.12 18.15
C SER A 123 -3.02 11.23 17.64
N THR A 124 -3.26 11.27 16.33
CA THR A 124 -4.05 12.34 15.71
C THR A 124 -5.52 12.02 15.87
N ASP A 125 -6.20 12.82 16.67
CA ASP A 125 -7.64 12.89 16.74
C ASP A 125 -8.20 13.42 15.41
N LEU A 126 -9.16 12.74 14.83
CA LEU A 126 -9.85 13.17 13.61
C LEU A 126 -10.90 14.26 13.87
N GLY A 127 -10.86 14.89 15.04
CA GLY A 127 -11.70 16.02 15.43
C GLY A 127 -12.94 15.65 16.22
N ASP A 128 -13.31 14.38 16.30
CA ASP A 128 -14.44 13.86 17.08
C ASP A 128 -14.01 12.74 18.08
N GLY A 129 -12.73 12.61 18.34
CA GLY A 129 -12.15 11.54 19.16
C GLY A 129 -12.18 10.18 18.48
N ALA A 130 -12.46 10.11 17.17
CA ALA A 130 -12.54 8.86 16.45
C ALA A 130 -11.25 8.54 15.70
N PHE A 131 -10.76 7.32 15.85
CA PHE A 131 -9.63 6.79 15.09
C PHE A 131 -10.09 5.64 14.21
N SER A 132 -9.72 5.68 12.93
CA SER A 132 -10.00 4.57 12.05
C SER A 132 -9.16 3.35 12.41
N LYS A 133 -9.78 2.21 12.66
CA LYS A 133 -9.05 0.95 12.88
C LYS A 133 -8.31 0.47 11.64
N LYS A 134 -8.57 0.98 10.48
CA LYS A 134 -8.04 0.58 9.16
C LYS A 134 -6.82 -0.36 9.26
N PRO A 135 -7.01 -1.68 9.27
CA PRO A 135 -5.91 -2.62 9.23
C PRO A 135 -5.20 -2.52 7.88
N THR A 136 -3.88 -2.42 7.90
CA THR A 136 -3.09 -2.11 6.71
C THR A 136 -1.88 -3.01 6.60
N HIS A 137 -1.60 -3.51 5.41
CA HIS A 137 -0.36 -4.17 5.04
C HIS A 137 0.67 -3.15 4.59
N PHE A 138 1.92 -3.36 5.01
CA PHE A 138 3.07 -2.63 4.52
C PHE A 138 4.08 -3.59 3.91
N LEU A 139 4.51 -3.31 2.69
CA LEU A 139 5.64 -3.95 2.03
C LEU A 139 6.80 -2.97 2.00
N LEU A 140 7.96 -3.35 2.51
CA LEU A 140 9.14 -2.50 2.65
C LEU A 140 10.34 -3.06 1.91
N PHE A 141 11.18 -2.16 1.38
CA PHE A 141 12.51 -2.45 0.88
C PHE A 141 13.54 -1.53 1.54
N GLY A 142 14.73 -2.08 1.81
CA GLY A 142 15.90 -1.34 2.29
C GLY A 142 15.84 -0.99 3.78
N ALA A 143 14.92 -0.14 4.18
CA ALA A 143 14.82 0.33 5.56
C ALA A 143 14.41 -0.78 6.54
N THR A 144 15.14 -0.91 7.65
CA THR A 144 14.62 -1.60 8.82
C THR A 144 13.87 -0.58 9.65
N PRO A 145 12.55 -0.70 9.83
CA PRO A 145 11.87 0.22 10.72
C PRO A 145 12.49 0.15 12.11
N THR A 146 12.90 1.30 12.62
CA THR A 146 13.37 1.44 13.99
C THR A 146 12.21 1.46 14.99
N PHE A 147 10.97 1.51 14.50
CA PHE A 147 9.75 1.51 15.29
C PHE A 147 8.94 0.23 15.05
N LYS A 148 8.25 -0.20 16.09
CA LYS A 148 7.31 -1.32 16.04
C LYS A 148 5.94 -0.77 15.63
N LEU A 149 5.37 -1.30 14.55
CA LEU A 149 3.97 -1.05 14.22
C LEU A 149 3.07 -1.82 15.20
N ASN A 150 2.13 -1.12 15.80
CA ASN A 150 1.24 -1.70 16.79
C ASN A 150 -0.02 -2.27 16.13
N VAL A 151 -0.48 -3.39 16.68
CA VAL A 151 -1.75 -4.01 16.35
C VAL A 151 -2.76 -3.58 17.40
N CYS A 152 -3.94 -3.14 16.99
CA CYS A 152 -5.01 -2.83 17.91
C CYS A 152 -5.60 -4.13 18.47
N ASN A 153 -5.59 -4.28 19.78
CA ASN A 153 -6.14 -5.42 20.52
C ASN A 153 -7.64 -5.26 20.85
N ASN A 154 -8.29 -4.24 20.28
CA ASN A 154 -9.71 -3.88 20.46
C ASN A 154 -10.08 -3.28 21.83
N ASP A 155 -9.13 -2.92 22.66
CA ASP A 155 -9.34 -2.24 23.94
C ASP A 155 -9.09 -0.72 23.86
N CYS A 156 -8.97 -0.18 22.66
CA CYS A 156 -8.78 1.26 22.49
C CYS A 156 -10.08 2.03 22.81
N PRO A 157 -9.98 3.24 23.40
CA PRO A 157 -11.13 4.02 23.88
C PRO A 157 -12.07 4.51 22.74
N HIS A 158 -11.69 4.30 21.51
CA HIS A 158 -12.42 4.75 20.30
C HIS A 158 -13.29 3.66 19.68
N ARG A 159 -13.50 2.56 20.37
CA ARG A 159 -14.39 1.48 19.94
C ARG A 159 -15.83 1.98 19.91
N LEU A 160 -16.59 1.65 18.87
CA LEU A 160 -17.99 2.09 18.71
C LEU A 160 -18.92 1.52 19.76
N ASP A 161 -18.75 0.25 20.08
CA ASP A 161 -19.39 -0.51 21.14
C ASP A 161 -18.65 -1.82 21.35
N ASP A 162 -18.95 -2.54 22.40
CA ASP A 162 -18.28 -3.80 22.75
C ASP A 162 -18.54 -4.94 21.78
N SER A 163 -19.56 -4.84 20.94
CA SER A 163 -19.93 -5.85 19.95
C SER A 163 -19.34 -5.58 18.55
N SER A 164 -18.85 -4.36 18.29
CA SER A 164 -18.34 -3.98 16.98
C SER A 164 -16.85 -4.32 16.83
N PRO A 165 -16.46 -5.14 15.86
CA PRO A 165 -15.06 -5.30 15.49
C PRO A 165 -14.48 -4.04 14.84
N TRP A 166 -15.30 -3.02 14.57
CA TRP A 166 -14.93 -1.78 13.92
C TRP A 166 -14.98 -0.62 14.91
N HIS A 167 -13.88 0.07 15.06
CA HIS A 167 -13.91 1.40 15.65
C HIS A 167 -14.71 2.30 14.75
N LYS A 168 -15.54 3.19 15.32
CA LYS A 168 -16.48 4.07 14.61
C LYS A 168 -16.25 4.07 13.12
N LYS A 169 -17.21 3.78 12.28
CA LYS A 169 -17.09 3.74 10.82
C LYS A 169 -16.34 5.00 10.36
N GLY A 170 -15.06 5.02 10.65
CA GLY A 170 -14.16 5.98 10.09
C GLY A 170 -14.17 5.65 8.62
N MET A 171 -14.62 6.56 7.85
CA MET A 171 -14.70 6.56 6.41
C MET A 171 -13.52 5.83 5.79
N CYS A 172 -13.60 4.50 5.65
CA CYS A 172 -12.80 3.80 4.68
C CYS A 172 -13.28 4.29 3.32
N CYS A 173 -12.49 5.16 2.71
CA CYS A 173 -12.60 5.48 1.29
C CYS A 173 -13.94 6.11 0.86
N ASN A 174 -14.42 7.12 1.55
CA ASN A 174 -15.25 8.13 0.93
C ASN A 174 -14.35 9.22 0.33
N THR A 175 -13.63 8.89 -0.68
CA THR A 175 -13.20 9.87 -1.67
C THR A 175 -14.05 9.65 -2.91
N GLY A 176 -15.31 10.02 -2.78
CA GLY A 176 -15.97 10.61 -3.91
C GLY A 176 -15.29 11.96 -4.14
N MET A 177 -14.50 12.03 -5.14
CA MET A 177 -14.29 13.11 -6.11
C MET A 177 -13.39 12.58 -7.20
#